data_e61b8082c94ea8b19936d66d94c7911c
#
_entry.id   e61b8082c94ea8b19936d66d94c7911c
#
_cell.length_a   1.000
_cell.length_b   1.000
_cell.length_c   1.000
_cell.angle_alpha   90.00
_cell.angle_beta   90.00
_cell.angle_gamma   90.00
#
_symmetry.space_group_name_H-M   'P 1'
#
loop_
_entity.id
_entity.type
_entity.pdbx_description
1 polymer ?
#
loop_
_entity_poly.entity_id
_entity_poly.type
_entity_poly.pdbx_seq_one_letter_code
_entity_poly.pdbx_strand_id
1 'polypeptide(L)'
;MNDETSQPFLAAVWMLGAIASFTLMAVAGRSIQAELNSFELMFWRSLVGLGVMTAVLVILRRSARAILTEIRPTRPALHLTRNLFHFAGQNLWFYGIMIIPLAQLVALEFTMPIWVALLAPLIVGERLTWVRLSVAALGFAGILIVAQPGVQVLTSGHLAGILCAIGFAMNILLTKRIMRHDSVLCVLFWMTVLQTIFALALAQWGGFTWPSPAIWPWLLVVGLTGLSAHFALSSALTCAPASTVAPMEFLRLPVIALVGVWLYSEDLEIAVFLGAGLILLANWINLNTTRYRRHKV
;
A
#
# COMPACT_ATOMS: atom_id res chain seq x y z
N MET A 1 20.09 10.22 -10.24
CA MET A 1 20.26 11.25 -9.20
C MET A 1 21.66 11.04 -8.65
N ASN A 2 22.55 12.01 -8.82
CA ASN A 2 23.88 11.96 -8.25
C ASN A 2 23.77 12.06 -6.72
N ASP A 3 24.66 11.41 -5.99
CA ASP A 3 24.64 11.38 -4.49
C ASP A 3 24.72 12.80 -3.85
N GLU A 4 25.19 13.79 -4.59
CA GLU A 4 25.33 15.19 -4.15
C GLU A 4 24.00 15.94 -3.91
N THR A 5 22.86 15.43 -4.39
CA THR A 5 21.52 16.05 -4.21
C THR A 5 20.61 15.29 -3.25
N SER A 6 21.10 14.24 -2.63
CA SER A 6 20.31 13.42 -1.68
C SER A 6 20.07 14.19 -0.38
N GLN A 7 18.80 14.29 0.02
CA GLN A 7 18.35 14.95 1.26
C GLN A 7 17.72 13.91 2.20
N PRO A 8 18.52 13.03 2.83
CA PRO A 8 18.00 11.91 3.60
C PRO A 8 17.18 12.34 4.84
N PHE A 9 17.51 13.49 5.41
CA PHE A 9 16.74 14.05 6.52
C PHE A 9 15.33 14.46 6.08
N LEU A 10 15.20 15.14 4.94
CA LEU A 10 13.91 15.51 4.40
C LEU A 10 13.09 14.28 3.97
N ALA A 11 13.75 13.26 3.42
CA ALA A 11 13.11 11.98 3.13
C ALA A 11 12.58 11.31 4.41
N ALA A 12 13.33 11.35 5.52
CA ALA A 12 12.88 10.82 6.81
C ALA A 12 11.66 11.58 7.35
N VAL A 13 11.62 12.90 7.23
CA VAL A 13 10.45 13.71 7.62
C VAL A 13 9.21 13.30 6.82
N TRP A 14 9.34 13.16 5.50
CA TRP A 14 8.25 12.66 4.65
C TRP A 14 7.82 11.25 5.04
N MET A 15 8.76 10.36 5.35
CA MET A 15 8.45 8.99 5.78
C MET A 15 7.73 8.94 7.12
N LEU A 16 8.06 9.81 8.08
CA LEU A 16 7.28 9.94 9.31
C LEU A 16 5.83 10.34 9.01
N GLY A 17 5.62 11.27 8.08
CA GLY A 17 4.29 11.63 7.61
C GLY A 17 3.54 10.46 6.95
N ALA A 18 4.22 9.65 6.14
CA ALA A 18 3.65 8.46 5.54
C ALA A 18 3.26 7.41 6.59
N ILE A 19 4.15 7.11 7.54
CA ILE A 19 3.91 6.15 8.64
C ILE A 19 2.73 6.59 9.50
N ALA A 20 2.70 7.86 9.91
CA ALA A 20 1.58 8.41 10.68
C ALA A 20 0.26 8.30 9.92
N SER A 21 0.26 8.63 8.61
CA SER A 21 -0.93 8.56 7.76
C SER A 21 -1.42 7.12 7.57
N PHE A 22 -0.54 6.15 7.28
CA PHE A 22 -0.93 4.75 7.15
C PHE A 22 -1.42 4.17 8.49
N THR A 23 -0.80 4.54 9.60
CA THR A 23 -1.23 4.11 10.94
C THR A 23 -2.62 4.66 11.27
N LEU A 24 -2.83 5.95 11.03
CA LEU A 24 -4.13 6.57 11.25
C LEU A 24 -5.22 6.02 10.31
N MET A 25 -4.84 5.67 9.07
CA MET A 25 -5.73 4.99 8.14
C MET A 25 -6.17 3.62 8.67
N ALA A 26 -5.28 2.85 9.30
CA ALA A 26 -5.62 1.57 9.91
C ALA A 26 -6.61 1.72 11.07
N VAL A 27 -6.36 2.69 11.96
CA VAL A 27 -7.26 3.01 13.07
C VAL A 27 -8.64 3.44 12.56
N ALA A 28 -8.68 4.39 11.61
CA ALA A 28 -9.93 4.84 11.00
C ALA A 28 -10.67 3.69 10.30
N GLY A 29 -9.94 2.82 9.59
CA GLY A 29 -10.51 1.65 8.95
C GLY A 29 -11.21 0.70 9.93
N ARG A 30 -10.58 0.38 11.06
CA ARG A 30 -11.23 -0.43 12.11
C ARG A 30 -12.46 0.25 12.72
N SER A 31 -12.38 1.55 12.97
CA SER A 31 -13.51 2.30 13.52
C SER A 31 -14.71 2.32 12.56
N ILE A 32 -14.47 2.43 11.26
CA ILE A 32 -15.51 2.44 10.24
C ILE A 32 -16.13 1.04 10.08
N GLN A 33 -15.32 -0.01 10.13
CA GLN A 33 -15.78 -1.38 9.91
C GLN A 33 -16.59 -1.96 11.10
N ALA A 34 -16.71 -1.23 12.20
CA ALA A 34 -17.71 -1.54 13.22
C ALA A 34 -19.15 -1.36 12.69
N GLU A 35 -19.36 -0.56 11.64
CA GLU A 35 -20.66 -0.25 11.05
C GLU A 35 -20.74 -0.62 9.57
N LEU A 36 -19.68 -0.36 8.81
CA LEU A 36 -19.63 -0.55 7.36
C LEU A 36 -18.73 -1.72 6.98
N ASN A 37 -19.10 -2.46 5.95
CA ASN A 37 -18.22 -3.49 5.39
C ASN A 37 -17.05 -2.87 4.59
N SER A 38 -16.06 -3.69 4.17
CA SER A 38 -14.86 -3.21 3.49
C SER A 38 -15.16 -2.54 2.14
N PHE A 39 -16.21 -2.95 1.42
CA PHE A 39 -16.58 -2.36 0.14
C PHE A 39 -17.23 -0.99 0.33
N GLU A 40 -18.11 -0.83 1.33
CA GLU A 40 -18.70 0.45 1.71
C GLU A 40 -17.64 1.45 2.20
N LEU A 41 -16.71 0.99 3.05
CA LEU A 41 -15.56 1.78 3.47
C LEU A 41 -14.75 2.25 2.25
N MET A 42 -14.44 1.34 1.32
CA MET A 42 -13.70 1.67 0.11
C MET A 42 -14.43 2.64 -0.80
N PHE A 43 -15.77 2.54 -0.87
CA PHE A 43 -16.60 3.50 -1.61
C PHE A 43 -16.44 4.91 -1.04
N TRP A 44 -16.73 5.08 0.24
CA TRP A 44 -16.67 6.41 0.89
C TRP A 44 -15.25 6.99 0.89
N ARG A 45 -14.25 6.17 1.19
CA ARG A 45 -12.84 6.55 1.11
C ARG A 45 -12.46 7.07 -0.29
N SER A 46 -12.88 6.34 -1.32
CA SER A 46 -12.56 6.71 -2.72
C SER A 46 -13.35 7.93 -3.17
N LEU A 47 -14.58 8.10 -2.70
CA LEU A 47 -15.41 9.28 -2.98
C LEU A 47 -14.80 10.55 -2.36
N VAL A 48 -14.36 10.48 -1.11
CA VAL A 48 -13.59 11.57 -0.47
C VAL A 48 -12.32 11.86 -1.26
N GLY A 49 -11.56 10.81 -1.62
CA GLY A 49 -10.36 10.94 -2.45
C GLY A 49 -10.64 11.59 -3.81
N LEU A 50 -11.74 11.23 -4.47
CA LEU A 50 -12.16 11.83 -5.74
C LEU A 50 -12.49 13.32 -5.58
N GLY A 51 -13.18 13.70 -4.51
CA GLY A 51 -13.45 15.11 -4.19
C GLY A 51 -12.16 15.90 -4.01
N VAL A 52 -11.20 15.38 -3.24
CA VAL A 52 -9.89 16.02 -3.02
C VAL A 52 -9.10 16.11 -4.33
N MET A 53 -9.02 15.02 -5.11
CA MET A 53 -8.31 15.03 -6.41
C MET A 53 -8.91 16.02 -7.40
N THR A 54 -10.24 16.10 -7.44
CA THR A 54 -10.92 17.08 -8.28
C THR A 54 -10.58 18.52 -7.86
N ALA A 55 -10.61 18.80 -6.56
CA ALA A 55 -10.21 20.11 -6.03
C ALA A 55 -8.75 20.45 -6.37
N VAL A 56 -7.83 19.50 -6.19
CA VAL A 56 -6.41 19.66 -6.55
C VAL A 56 -6.25 19.96 -8.05
N LEU A 57 -6.93 19.22 -8.91
CA LEU A 57 -6.87 19.44 -10.35
C LEU A 57 -7.41 20.83 -10.75
N VAL A 58 -8.52 21.27 -10.16
CA VAL A 58 -9.10 22.59 -10.39
C VAL A 58 -8.12 23.70 -9.97
N ILE A 59 -7.52 23.56 -8.79
CA ILE A 59 -6.56 24.55 -8.26
C ILE A 59 -5.30 24.63 -9.15
N LEU A 60 -4.72 23.47 -9.51
CA LEU A 60 -3.45 23.42 -10.24
C LEU A 60 -3.60 23.75 -11.73
N ARG A 61 -4.68 23.32 -12.38
CA ARG A 61 -4.82 23.41 -13.84
C ARG A 61 -5.66 24.61 -14.31
N ARG A 62 -6.51 25.18 -13.46
CA ARG A 62 -7.29 26.40 -13.64
C ARG A 62 -8.17 26.47 -14.91
N SER A 63 -8.16 25.47 -15.79
CA SER A 63 -9.02 25.39 -16.97
C SER A 63 -9.49 23.96 -17.24
N ALA A 64 -10.73 23.82 -17.71
CA ALA A 64 -11.32 22.51 -18.03
C ALA A 64 -10.49 21.74 -19.09
N ARG A 65 -9.98 22.46 -20.10
CA ARG A 65 -9.15 21.85 -21.15
C ARG A 65 -7.85 21.27 -20.59
N ALA A 66 -7.18 22.02 -19.68
CA ALA A 66 -5.94 21.53 -19.05
C ALA A 66 -6.21 20.34 -18.12
N ILE A 67 -7.34 20.34 -17.40
CA ILE A 67 -7.77 19.19 -16.57
C ILE A 67 -8.01 17.97 -17.45
N LEU A 68 -8.82 18.10 -18.52
CA LEU A 68 -9.12 16.99 -19.43
C LEU A 68 -7.86 16.41 -20.10
N THR A 69 -6.89 17.26 -20.44
CA THR A 69 -5.60 16.81 -20.98
C THR A 69 -4.80 16.04 -19.94
N GLU A 70 -4.77 16.51 -18.68
CA GLU A 70 -4.04 15.88 -17.59
C GLU A 70 -4.58 14.48 -17.24
N ILE A 71 -5.91 14.34 -17.18
CA ILE A 71 -6.55 13.06 -16.79
C ILE A 71 -6.77 12.09 -17.94
N ARG A 72 -6.38 12.45 -19.17
CA ARG A 72 -6.53 11.56 -20.34
C ARG A 72 -5.55 10.41 -20.27
N PRO A 73 -6.01 9.14 -20.05
CA PRO A 73 -5.12 8.01 -19.91
C PRO A 73 -4.60 7.59 -21.28
N THR A 74 -3.30 7.39 -21.42
CA THR A 74 -2.69 6.88 -22.65
C THR A 74 -3.04 5.41 -22.88
N ARG A 75 -3.17 4.64 -21.78
CA ARG A 75 -3.46 3.19 -21.82
C ARG A 75 -4.55 2.83 -20.82
N PRO A 76 -5.84 3.06 -21.14
CA PRO A 76 -6.96 2.87 -20.20
C PRO A 76 -7.07 1.44 -19.66
N ALA A 77 -6.82 0.42 -20.49
CA ALA A 77 -6.83 -0.97 -20.05
C ALA A 77 -5.77 -1.25 -18.96
N LEU A 78 -4.61 -0.59 -19.02
CA LEU A 78 -3.57 -0.75 -18.02
C LEU A 78 -3.96 -0.07 -16.70
N HIS A 79 -4.62 1.09 -16.76
CA HIS A 79 -5.23 1.74 -15.58
C HIS A 79 -6.30 0.85 -14.95
N LEU A 80 -7.18 0.24 -15.76
CA LEU A 80 -8.21 -0.68 -15.28
C LEU A 80 -7.59 -1.88 -14.55
N THR A 81 -6.66 -2.58 -15.19
CA THR A 81 -5.98 -3.76 -14.60
C THR A 81 -5.23 -3.39 -13.33
N ARG A 82 -4.49 -2.28 -13.32
CA ARG A 82 -3.79 -1.78 -12.14
C ARG A 82 -4.76 -1.52 -10.98
N ASN A 83 -5.90 -0.90 -11.26
CA ASN A 83 -6.87 -0.57 -10.23
C ASN A 83 -7.64 -1.79 -9.73
N LEU A 84 -7.85 -2.83 -10.54
CA LEU A 84 -8.41 -4.10 -10.08
C LEU A 84 -7.51 -4.75 -9.02
N PHE A 85 -6.20 -4.87 -9.29
CA PHE A 85 -5.26 -5.42 -8.32
C PHE A 85 -5.14 -4.56 -7.07
N HIS A 86 -5.11 -3.24 -7.23
CA HIS A 86 -5.02 -2.32 -6.09
C HIS A 86 -6.29 -2.36 -5.24
N PHE A 87 -7.46 -2.38 -5.85
CA PHE A 87 -8.74 -2.48 -5.17
C PHE A 87 -8.88 -3.80 -4.40
N ALA A 88 -8.53 -4.92 -5.05
CA ALA A 88 -8.51 -6.23 -4.40
C ALA A 88 -7.55 -6.25 -3.20
N GLY A 89 -6.32 -5.76 -3.40
CA GLY A 89 -5.34 -5.66 -2.31
C GLY A 89 -5.81 -4.82 -1.13
N GLN A 90 -6.42 -3.66 -1.40
CA GLN A 90 -6.94 -2.80 -0.33
C GLN A 90 -8.12 -3.42 0.42
N ASN A 91 -9.06 -4.06 -0.29
CA ASN A 91 -10.18 -4.74 0.39
C ASN A 91 -9.69 -5.90 1.27
N LEU A 92 -8.72 -6.69 0.77
CA LEU A 92 -8.09 -7.75 1.55
C LEU A 92 -7.36 -7.19 2.76
N TRP A 93 -6.70 -6.04 2.62
CA TRP A 93 -6.03 -5.37 3.72
C TRP A 93 -7.02 -4.89 4.79
N PHE A 94 -8.09 -4.18 4.37
CA PHE A 94 -9.14 -3.75 5.29
C PHE A 94 -9.88 -4.93 5.93
N TYR A 95 -10.11 -6.02 5.20
CA TYR A 95 -10.63 -7.25 5.78
C TYR A 95 -9.64 -7.82 6.83
N GLY A 96 -8.35 -7.87 6.50
CA GLY A 96 -7.32 -8.40 7.39
C GLY A 96 -7.21 -7.67 8.72
N ILE A 97 -7.35 -6.33 8.75
CA ILE A 97 -7.28 -5.55 10.00
C ILE A 97 -8.39 -5.88 11.00
N MET A 98 -9.48 -6.53 10.56
CA MET A 98 -10.57 -6.97 11.43
C MET A 98 -10.39 -8.39 11.97
N ILE A 99 -9.54 -9.19 11.32
CA ILE A 99 -9.45 -10.64 11.58
C ILE A 99 -8.18 -11.02 12.34
N ILE A 100 -7.08 -10.31 12.08
CA ILE A 100 -5.79 -10.57 12.72
C ILE A 100 -5.21 -9.28 13.33
N PRO A 101 -4.26 -9.40 14.28
CA PRO A 101 -3.58 -8.26 14.87
C PRO A 101 -2.92 -7.37 13.81
N LEU A 102 -2.93 -6.06 14.05
CA LEU A 102 -2.39 -5.06 13.12
C LEU A 102 -0.92 -5.34 12.77
N ALA A 103 -0.12 -5.73 13.76
CA ALA A 103 1.29 -6.03 13.56
C ALA A 103 1.50 -7.25 12.65
N GLN A 104 0.68 -8.31 12.81
CA GLN A 104 0.74 -9.49 11.94
C GLN A 104 0.39 -9.13 10.49
N LEU A 105 -0.70 -8.37 10.28
CA LEU A 105 -1.10 -7.95 8.94
C LEU A 105 -0.02 -7.12 8.25
N VAL A 106 0.55 -6.13 8.94
CA VAL A 106 1.61 -5.27 8.38
C VAL A 106 2.89 -6.06 8.11
N ALA A 107 3.24 -7.04 8.96
CA ALA A 107 4.37 -7.93 8.70
C ALA A 107 4.16 -8.75 7.42
N LEU A 108 2.95 -9.27 7.19
CA LEU A 108 2.60 -10.00 5.96
C LEU A 108 2.58 -9.07 4.73
N GLU A 109 2.06 -7.86 4.85
CA GLU A 109 2.11 -6.83 3.80
C GLU A 109 3.55 -6.52 3.38
N PHE A 110 4.51 -6.48 4.31
CA PHE A 110 5.93 -6.23 4.01
C PHE A 110 6.60 -7.31 3.17
N THR A 111 5.92 -8.40 2.86
CA THR A 111 6.37 -9.36 1.83
C THR A 111 6.18 -8.84 0.40
N MET A 112 5.47 -7.73 0.19
CA MET A 112 5.20 -7.14 -1.12
C MET A 112 6.45 -7.01 -2.02
N PRO A 113 7.63 -6.54 -1.55
CA PRO A 113 8.82 -6.46 -2.40
C PRO A 113 9.32 -7.81 -2.89
N ILE A 114 9.06 -8.90 -2.17
CA ILE A 114 9.38 -10.27 -2.57
C ILE A 114 8.52 -10.65 -3.77
N TRP A 115 7.21 -10.39 -3.69
CA TRP A 115 6.27 -10.60 -4.79
C TRP A 115 6.60 -9.73 -6.00
N VAL A 116 7.03 -8.47 -5.79
CA VAL A 116 7.55 -7.62 -6.89
C VAL A 116 8.73 -8.30 -7.57
N ALA A 117 9.68 -8.84 -6.82
CA ALA A 117 10.85 -9.51 -7.39
C ALA A 117 10.50 -10.77 -8.19
N LEU A 118 9.50 -11.56 -7.73
CA LEU A 118 9.04 -12.77 -8.39
C LEU A 118 8.18 -12.49 -9.64
N LEU A 119 7.36 -11.45 -9.59
CA LEU A 119 6.42 -11.10 -10.68
C LEU A 119 7.05 -10.18 -11.75
N ALA A 120 8.15 -9.50 -11.44
CA ALA A 120 8.83 -8.60 -12.38
C ALA A 120 9.24 -9.26 -13.70
N PRO A 121 9.68 -10.54 -13.77
CA PRO A 121 9.95 -11.22 -15.03
C PRO A 121 8.73 -11.28 -15.94
N LEU A 122 7.56 -11.54 -15.39
CA LEU A 122 6.31 -11.71 -16.13
C LEU A 122 5.72 -10.36 -16.61
N ILE A 123 5.85 -9.32 -15.78
CA ILE A 123 5.16 -8.04 -15.99
C ILE A 123 6.04 -7.01 -16.71
N VAL A 124 7.32 -6.94 -16.37
CA VAL A 124 8.26 -5.93 -16.91
C VAL A 124 9.43 -6.54 -17.69
N GLY A 125 9.47 -7.87 -17.84
CA GLY A 125 10.49 -8.58 -18.62
C GLY A 125 11.86 -8.68 -17.95
N GLU A 126 11.96 -8.48 -16.65
CA GLU A 126 13.22 -8.65 -15.91
C GLU A 126 13.56 -10.13 -15.76
N ARG A 127 14.86 -10.47 -15.70
CA ARG A 127 15.29 -11.87 -15.53
C ARG A 127 15.17 -12.31 -14.06
N LEU A 128 14.61 -13.51 -13.84
CA LEU A 128 14.67 -14.18 -12.55
C LEU A 128 16.11 -14.65 -12.29
N THR A 129 16.62 -14.38 -11.10
CA THR A 129 17.99 -14.73 -10.71
C THR A 129 17.98 -15.58 -9.44
N TRP A 130 19.02 -16.38 -9.23
CA TRP A 130 19.18 -17.18 -8.02
C TRP A 130 19.09 -16.35 -6.74
N VAL A 131 19.63 -15.12 -6.77
CA VAL A 131 19.51 -14.19 -5.63
C VAL A 131 18.05 -13.84 -5.36
N ARG A 132 17.23 -13.57 -6.39
CA ARG A 132 15.80 -13.30 -6.21
C ARG A 132 15.05 -14.51 -5.64
N LEU A 133 15.41 -15.72 -6.07
CA LEU A 133 14.84 -16.95 -5.52
C LEU A 133 15.23 -17.15 -4.04
N SER A 134 16.50 -16.91 -3.69
CA SER A 134 16.97 -17.00 -2.28
C SER A 134 16.26 -15.96 -1.40
N VAL A 135 16.11 -14.72 -1.90
CA VAL A 135 15.36 -13.66 -1.22
C VAL A 135 13.89 -14.05 -1.02
N ALA A 136 13.27 -14.65 -2.04
CA ALA A 136 11.90 -15.13 -1.93
C ALA A 136 11.79 -16.25 -0.88
N ALA A 137 12.70 -17.23 -0.88
CA ALA A 137 12.72 -18.30 0.11
C ALA A 137 12.88 -17.78 1.55
N LEU A 138 13.78 -16.79 1.74
CA LEU A 138 13.98 -16.15 3.04
C LEU A 138 12.72 -15.39 3.49
N GLY A 139 12.06 -14.69 2.58
CA GLY A 139 10.81 -13.99 2.87
C GLY A 139 9.66 -14.95 3.20
N PHE A 140 9.55 -16.08 2.49
CA PHE A 140 8.57 -17.13 2.84
C PHE A 140 8.84 -17.75 4.21
N ALA A 141 10.10 -17.95 4.60
CA ALA A 141 10.44 -18.37 5.97
C ALA A 141 9.95 -17.33 7.00
N GLY A 142 10.09 -16.04 6.71
CA GLY A 142 9.53 -14.96 7.54
C GLY A 142 7.99 -15.02 7.64
N ILE A 143 7.28 -15.29 6.53
CA ILE A 143 5.82 -15.50 6.55
C ILE A 143 5.43 -16.65 7.49
N LEU A 144 6.15 -17.78 7.42
CA LEU A 144 5.87 -18.93 8.28
C LEU A 144 6.10 -18.62 9.76
N ILE A 145 7.10 -17.80 10.09
CA ILE A 145 7.35 -17.37 11.47
C ILE A 145 6.23 -16.44 11.96
N VAL A 146 5.74 -15.50 11.13
CA VAL A 146 4.62 -14.62 11.49
C VAL A 146 3.33 -15.40 11.65
N ALA A 147 3.01 -16.27 10.70
CA ALA A 147 1.75 -17.00 10.67
C ALA A 147 1.70 -18.21 11.62
N GLN A 148 2.85 -18.68 12.09
CA GLN A 148 3.00 -19.82 13.03
C GLN A 148 2.07 -21.02 12.75
N PRO A 149 2.07 -21.60 11.53
CA PRO A 149 1.18 -22.70 11.20
C PRO A 149 1.45 -23.90 12.12
N GLY A 150 0.38 -24.45 12.73
CA GLY A 150 0.47 -25.54 13.69
C GLY A 150 0.58 -25.09 15.16
N VAL A 151 0.91 -23.84 15.45
CA VAL A 151 0.86 -23.24 16.79
C VAL A 151 -0.40 -22.37 16.92
N GLN A 152 -0.67 -21.57 15.91
CA GLN A 152 -1.88 -20.76 15.81
C GLN A 152 -2.80 -21.26 14.69
N VAL A 153 -4.09 -21.04 14.85
CA VAL A 153 -5.06 -21.32 13.79
C VAL A 153 -4.88 -20.32 12.66
N LEU A 154 -4.52 -20.81 11.47
CA LEU A 154 -4.48 -19.98 10.27
C LEU A 154 -5.88 -19.52 9.92
N THR A 155 -6.10 -18.22 9.99
CA THR A 155 -7.36 -17.58 9.67
C THR A 155 -7.37 -17.05 8.25
N SER A 156 -8.57 -16.72 7.75
CA SER A 156 -8.72 -15.98 6.49
C SER A 156 -7.99 -14.63 6.48
N GLY A 157 -7.73 -14.03 7.66
CA GLY A 157 -6.95 -12.80 7.80
C GLY A 157 -5.48 -12.96 7.38
N HIS A 158 -4.84 -14.09 7.72
CA HIS A 158 -3.46 -14.36 7.27
C HIS A 158 -3.39 -14.52 5.74
N LEU A 159 -4.35 -15.27 5.17
CA LEU A 159 -4.45 -15.40 3.70
C LEU A 159 -4.69 -14.04 3.05
N ALA A 160 -5.57 -13.22 3.61
CA ALA A 160 -5.83 -11.87 3.12
C ALA A 160 -4.56 -11.00 3.17
N GLY A 161 -3.76 -11.08 4.23
CA GLY A 161 -2.49 -10.38 4.35
C GLY A 161 -1.47 -10.75 3.26
N ILE A 162 -1.34 -12.03 2.93
CA ILE A 162 -0.47 -12.50 1.84
C ILE A 162 -1.00 -12.06 0.48
N LEU A 163 -2.30 -12.25 0.23
CA LEU A 163 -2.91 -11.87 -1.05
C LEU A 163 -2.94 -10.36 -1.27
N CYS A 164 -3.09 -9.55 -0.21
CA CYS A 164 -2.99 -8.09 -0.34
C CYS A 164 -1.58 -7.67 -0.76
N ALA A 165 -0.52 -8.30 -0.22
CA ALA A 165 0.86 -8.04 -0.62
C ALA A 165 1.10 -8.35 -2.10
N ILE A 166 0.52 -9.44 -2.63
CA ILE A 166 0.55 -9.76 -4.07
C ILE A 166 -0.20 -8.69 -4.88
N GLY A 167 -1.39 -8.29 -4.44
CA GLY A 167 -2.18 -7.24 -5.08
C GLY A 167 -1.42 -5.91 -5.14
N PHE A 168 -0.74 -5.53 -4.06
CA PHE A 168 0.09 -4.32 -4.02
C PHE A 168 1.36 -4.45 -4.87
N ALA A 169 1.98 -5.63 -4.94
CA ALA A 169 3.09 -5.89 -5.84
C ALA A 169 2.70 -5.68 -7.32
N MET A 170 1.57 -6.26 -7.73
CA MET A 170 1.02 -6.05 -9.06
C MET A 170 0.69 -4.58 -9.34
N ASN A 171 0.07 -3.90 -8.36
CA ASN A 171 -0.19 -2.47 -8.43
C ASN A 171 1.09 -1.65 -8.70
N ILE A 172 2.19 -1.92 -7.97
CA ILE A 172 3.47 -1.23 -8.16
C ILE A 172 4.04 -1.48 -9.55
N LEU A 173 4.10 -2.74 -10.00
CA LEU A 173 4.64 -3.11 -11.31
C LEU A 173 3.87 -2.46 -12.46
N LEU A 174 2.53 -2.47 -12.37
CA LEU A 174 1.67 -1.86 -13.38
C LEU A 174 1.74 -0.34 -13.34
N THR A 175 1.79 0.28 -12.16
CA THR A 175 2.00 1.72 -12.01
C THR A 175 3.30 2.17 -12.66
N LYS A 176 4.38 1.42 -12.47
CA LYS A 176 5.68 1.69 -13.10
C LYS A 176 5.61 1.67 -14.64
N ARG A 177 4.75 0.82 -15.22
CA ARG A 177 4.49 0.83 -16.67
C ARG A 177 3.65 2.03 -17.12
N ILE A 178 2.64 2.41 -16.35
CA ILE A 178 1.75 3.55 -16.63
C ILE A 178 2.53 4.86 -16.59
N MET A 179 3.34 5.07 -15.56
CA MET A 179 4.12 6.30 -15.35
C MET A 179 5.21 6.56 -16.40
N ARG A 180 5.40 5.66 -17.37
CA ARG A 180 6.23 5.95 -18.55
C ARG A 180 5.54 6.90 -19.53
N HIS A 181 4.23 7.04 -19.44
CA HIS A 181 3.40 7.76 -20.41
C HIS A 181 2.42 8.74 -19.75
N ASP A 182 1.96 8.43 -18.55
CA ASP A 182 0.93 9.19 -17.84
C ASP A 182 1.51 9.79 -16.56
N SER A 183 0.97 10.94 -16.15
CA SER A 183 1.40 11.64 -14.93
C SER A 183 0.90 10.97 -13.66
N VAL A 184 1.49 11.33 -12.52
CA VAL A 184 1.03 10.90 -11.20
C VAL A 184 -0.41 11.36 -10.94
N LEU A 185 -0.78 12.58 -11.35
CA LEU A 185 -2.14 13.10 -11.19
C LEU A 185 -3.15 12.28 -11.98
N CYS A 186 -2.82 11.88 -13.22
CA CYS A 186 -3.64 10.98 -14.02
C CYS A 186 -3.84 9.62 -13.33
N VAL A 187 -2.77 9.02 -12.81
CA VAL A 187 -2.83 7.75 -12.08
C VAL A 187 -3.71 7.84 -10.85
N LEU A 188 -3.56 8.89 -10.04
CA LEU A 188 -4.34 9.09 -8.81
C LEU A 188 -5.81 9.41 -9.11
N PHE A 189 -6.09 10.21 -10.14
CA PHE A 189 -7.46 10.50 -10.57
C PHE A 189 -8.18 9.20 -10.97
N TRP A 190 -7.61 8.41 -11.87
CA TRP A 190 -8.21 7.15 -12.29
C TRP A 190 -8.26 6.10 -11.18
N MET A 191 -7.37 6.17 -10.22
CA MET A 191 -7.46 5.37 -9.02
C MET A 191 -8.73 5.69 -8.24
N THR A 192 -8.99 6.95 -7.93
CA THR A 192 -10.16 7.34 -7.14
C THR A 192 -11.46 7.08 -7.90
N VAL A 193 -11.52 7.37 -9.20
CA VAL A 193 -12.70 7.09 -10.04
C VAL A 193 -13.02 5.61 -10.09
N LEU A 194 -12.07 4.77 -10.52
CA LEU A 194 -12.31 3.34 -10.72
C LEU A 194 -12.59 2.62 -9.40
N GLN A 195 -11.90 2.99 -8.32
CA GLN A 195 -12.18 2.40 -7.01
C GLN A 195 -13.55 2.80 -6.46
N THR A 196 -14.00 4.02 -6.72
CA THR A 196 -15.38 4.43 -6.37
C THR A 196 -16.40 3.57 -7.12
N ILE A 197 -16.19 3.34 -8.42
CA ILE A 197 -17.09 2.51 -9.25
C ILE A 197 -17.08 1.05 -8.78
N PHE A 198 -15.91 0.45 -8.58
CA PHE A 198 -15.80 -0.94 -8.14
C PHE A 198 -16.41 -1.14 -6.75
N ALA A 199 -16.12 -0.23 -5.82
CA ALA A 199 -16.62 -0.30 -4.47
C ALA A 199 -18.13 -0.13 -4.42
N LEU A 200 -18.70 0.81 -5.19
CA LEU A 200 -20.14 1.00 -5.28
C LEU A 200 -20.83 -0.25 -5.84
N ALA A 201 -20.29 -0.84 -6.91
CA ALA A 201 -20.86 -2.03 -7.53
C ALA A 201 -20.90 -3.23 -6.56
N LEU A 202 -19.85 -3.41 -5.76
CA LEU A 202 -19.76 -4.52 -4.80
C LEU A 202 -20.49 -4.23 -3.48
N ALA A 203 -20.51 -2.98 -3.02
CA ALA A 203 -21.24 -2.59 -1.82
C ALA A 203 -22.76 -2.82 -1.96
N GLN A 204 -23.31 -2.66 -3.16
CA GLN A 204 -24.75 -2.88 -3.40
C GLN A 204 -25.16 -4.35 -3.37
N TRP A 205 -24.24 -5.29 -3.54
CA TRP A 205 -24.58 -6.72 -3.60
C TRP A 205 -25.14 -7.30 -2.30
N GLY A 206 -24.75 -6.72 -1.14
CA GLY A 206 -25.22 -7.14 0.19
C GLY A 206 -26.23 -6.18 0.84
N GLY A 207 -26.70 -5.18 0.10
CA GLY A 207 -27.44 -4.06 0.67
C GLY A 207 -26.48 -2.94 1.11
N PHE A 208 -26.74 -1.70 0.69
CA PHE A 208 -25.88 -0.55 0.96
C PHE A 208 -26.27 0.11 2.29
N THR A 209 -25.33 0.16 3.23
CA THR A 209 -25.52 0.82 4.52
C THR A 209 -25.09 2.27 4.45
N TRP A 210 -25.96 3.19 4.85
CA TRP A 210 -25.61 4.59 4.99
C TRP A 210 -24.87 4.81 6.31
N PRO A 211 -23.72 5.52 6.29
CA PRO A 211 -22.95 5.78 7.48
C PRO A 211 -23.74 6.63 8.48
N SER A 212 -23.68 6.26 9.76
CA SER A 212 -24.22 7.09 10.83
C SER A 212 -23.41 8.38 10.98
N PRO A 213 -23.96 9.43 11.60
CA PRO A 213 -23.23 10.67 11.85
C PRO A 213 -21.91 10.47 12.62
N ALA A 214 -21.81 9.44 13.45
CA ALA A 214 -20.61 9.14 14.22
C ALA A 214 -19.43 8.65 13.38
N ILE A 215 -19.69 8.04 12.21
CA ILE A 215 -18.67 7.47 11.32
C ILE A 215 -18.09 8.50 10.34
N TRP A 216 -18.81 9.60 10.04
CA TRP A 216 -18.36 10.60 9.08
C TRP A 216 -16.95 11.17 9.35
N PRO A 217 -16.56 11.49 10.59
CA PRO A 217 -15.19 11.95 10.83
C PRO A 217 -14.14 10.91 10.42
N TRP A 218 -14.39 9.63 10.67
CA TRP A 218 -13.49 8.54 10.30
C TRP A 218 -13.41 8.31 8.80
N LEU A 219 -14.53 8.50 8.07
CA LEU A 219 -14.56 8.44 6.60
C LEU A 219 -13.71 9.56 5.98
N LEU A 220 -13.76 10.77 6.52
CA LEU A 220 -12.87 11.85 6.11
C LEU A 220 -11.40 11.52 6.42
N VAL A 221 -11.13 11.03 7.62
CA VAL A 221 -9.78 10.64 8.03
C VAL A 221 -9.22 9.57 7.09
N VAL A 222 -9.93 8.47 6.81
CA VAL A 222 -9.43 7.40 5.96
C VAL A 222 -9.20 7.87 4.51
N GLY A 223 -10.05 8.75 3.99
CA GLY A 223 -9.90 9.32 2.65
C GLY A 223 -8.68 10.23 2.54
N LEU A 224 -8.52 11.14 3.50
CA LEU A 224 -7.40 12.08 3.53
C LEU A 224 -6.07 11.38 3.80
N THR A 225 -6.04 10.47 4.79
CA THR A 225 -4.80 9.76 5.15
C THR A 225 -4.35 8.80 4.06
N GLY A 226 -5.29 8.21 3.30
CA GLY A 226 -4.94 7.40 2.13
C GLY A 226 -4.19 8.21 1.07
N LEU A 227 -4.62 9.44 0.77
CA LEU A 227 -3.93 10.32 -0.18
C LEU A 227 -2.62 10.88 0.39
N SER A 228 -2.64 11.37 1.64
CA SER A 228 -1.45 11.95 2.27
C SER A 228 -0.32 10.94 2.46
N ALA A 229 -0.64 9.68 2.77
CA ALA A 229 0.36 8.61 2.87
C ALA A 229 1.08 8.38 1.54
N HIS A 230 0.33 8.25 0.44
CA HIS A 230 0.92 8.06 -0.89
C HIS A 230 1.67 9.30 -1.38
N PHE A 231 1.18 10.50 -1.06
CA PHE A 231 1.89 11.74 -1.37
C PHE A 231 3.21 11.83 -0.60
N ALA A 232 3.19 11.58 0.70
CA ALA A 232 4.38 11.63 1.56
C ALA A 232 5.44 10.59 1.13
N LEU A 233 5.03 9.35 0.86
CA LEU A 233 5.93 8.30 0.36
C LEU A 233 6.55 8.69 -0.98
N SER A 234 5.74 9.22 -1.91
CA SER A 234 6.25 9.68 -3.20
C SER A 234 7.24 10.84 -3.04
N SER A 235 6.95 11.79 -2.14
CA SER A 235 7.83 12.91 -1.82
C SER A 235 9.14 12.46 -1.19
N ALA A 236 9.12 11.46 -0.31
CA ALA A 236 10.34 10.86 0.24
C ALA A 236 11.23 10.28 -0.88
N LEU A 237 10.63 9.61 -1.86
CA LEU A 237 11.34 9.02 -3.01
C LEU A 237 11.92 10.07 -3.97
N THR A 238 11.44 11.31 -3.97
CA THR A 238 12.07 12.41 -4.70
C THR A 238 13.29 12.98 -3.95
N CYS A 239 13.30 12.88 -2.61
CA CYS A 239 14.36 13.42 -1.77
C CYS A 239 15.55 12.46 -1.59
N ALA A 240 15.31 11.13 -1.68
CA ALA A 240 16.36 10.14 -1.49
C ALA A 240 16.12 8.88 -2.33
N PRO A 241 17.17 8.08 -2.61
CA PRO A 241 17.04 6.81 -3.32
C PRO A 241 16.11 5.82 -2.58
N ALA A 242 15.40 4.99 -3.34
CA ALA A 242 14.51 3.97 -2.79
C ALA A 242 15.18 3.05 -1.76
N SER A 243 16.47 2.79 -1.90
CA SER A 243 17.28 2.02 -0.95
C SER A 243 17.51 2.70 0.41
N THR A 244 17.28 4.02 0.49
CA THR A 244 17.30 4.79 1.74
C THR A 244 15.89 4.90 2.32
N VAL A 245 14.89 5.10 1.46
CA VAL A 245 13.49 5.30 1.86
C VAL A 245 12.84 3.99 2.31
N ALA A 246 13.05 2.89 1.57
CA ALA A 246 12.39 1.62 1.87
C ALA A 246 12.66 1.07 3.29
N PRO A 247 13.88 1.12 3.84
CA PRO A 247 14.10 0.73 5.23
C PRO A 247 13.35 1.58 6.26
N MET A 248 13.08 2.86 5.94
CA MET A 248 12.33 3.74 6.85
C MET A 248 10.85 3.34 6.97
N GLU A 249 10.27 2.72 5.92
CA GLU A 249 8.89 2.22 5.97
C GLU A 249 8.69 1.14 7.05
N PHE A 250 9.75 0.41 7.39
CA PHE A 250 9.70 -0.64 8.40
C PHE A 250 9.49 -0.11 9.82
N LEU A 251 9.75 1.17 10.08
CA LEU A 251 9.39 1.81 11.34
C LEU A 251 7.86 1.81 11.56
N ARG A 252 7.07 1.59 10.50
CA ARG A 252 5.62 1.41 10.64
C ARG A 252 5.26 0.20 11.50
N LEU A 253 6.05 -0.89 11.46
CA LEU A 253 5.74 -2.11 12.22
C LEU A 253 5.70 -1.87 13.74
N PRO A 254 6.76 -1.34 14.39
CA PRO A 254 6.68 -1.06 15.82
C PRO A 254 5.62 -0.01 16.16
N VAL A 255 5.41 1.00 15.32
CA VAL A 255 4.37 2.02 15.54
C VAL A 255 2.98 1.39 15.52
N ILE A 256 2.66 0.55 14.51
CA ILE A 256 1.35 -0.09 14.40
C ILE A 256 1.14 -1.15 15.48
N ALA A 257 2.22 -1.84 15.91
CA ALA A 257 2.17 -2.78 17.01
C ALA A 257 1.81 -2.09 18.34
N LEU A 258 2.44 -0.95 18.65
CA LEU A 258 2.10 -0.13 19.82
C LEU A 258 0.65 0.37 19.77
N VAL A 259 0.18 0.78 18.59
CA VAL A 259 -1.23 1.17 18.39
C VAL A 259 -2.17 -0.02 18.61
N GLY A 260 -1.81 -1.20 18.14
CA GLY A 260 -2.56 -2.46 18.38
C GLY A 260 -2.73 -2.75 19.87
N VAL A 261 -1.63 -2.67 20.63
CA VAL A 261 -1.68 -2.85 22.09
C VAL A 261 -2.52 -1.77 22.77
N TRP A 262 -2.26 -0.53 22.43
CA TRP A 262 -2.82 0.63 23.15
C TRP A 262 -4.32 0.83 22.92
N LEU A 263 -4.77 0.68 21.67
CA LEU A 263 -6.16 0.93 21.28
C LEU A 263 -7.01 -0.32 21.23
N TYR A 264 -6.41 -1.50 21.01
CA TYR A 264 -7.14 -2.73 20.72
C TYR A 264 -6.80 -3.87 21.67
N SER A 265 -5.92 -3.64 22.65
CA SER A 265 -5.44 -4.67 23.61
C SER A 265 -4.89 -5.92 22.92
N GLU A 266 -4.20 -5.72 21.78
CA GLU A 266 -3.54 -6.80 21.04
C GLU A 266 -2.26 -7.23 21.75
N ASP A 267 -1.99 -8.53 21.77
CA ASP A 267 -0.75 -9.07 22.33
C ASP A 267 0.44 -8.81 21.40
N LEU A 268 1.60 -8.49 22.00
CA LEU A 268 2.86 -8.36 21.29
C LEU A 268 3.52 -9.72 21.13
N GLU A 269 3.35 -10.33 19.97
CA GLU A 269 3.98 -11.61 19.67
C GLU A 269 5.41 -11.43 19.18
N ILE A 270 6.39 -12.02 19.89
CA ILE A 270 7.81 -11.99 19.49
C ILE A 270 8.00 -12.58 18.09
N ALA A 271 7.24 -13.61 17.73
CA ALA A 271 7.29 -14.22 16.41
C ALA A 271 7.01 -13.24 15.28
N VAL A 272 6.10 -12.27 15.46
CA VAL A 272 5.81 -11.21 14.47
C VAL A 272 7.07 -10.39 14.22
N PHE A 273 7.78 -9.98 15.27
CA PHE A 273 9.02 -9.19 15.13
C PHE A 273 10.16 -9.98 14.51
N LEU A 274 10.32 -11.27 14.89
CA LEU A 274 11.33 -12.14 14.29
C LEU A 274 11.05 -12.41 12.81
N GLY A 275 9.82 -12.75 12.47
CA GLY A 275 9.43 -12.99 11.07
C GLY A 275 9.51 -11.73 10.22
N ALA A 276 9.05 -10.58 10.75
CA ALA A 276 9.24 -9.30 10.09
C ALA A 276 10.72 -8.99 9.89
N GLY A 277 11.58 -9.16 10.89
CA GLY A 277 13.03 -8.98 10.77
C GLY A 277 13.63 -9.80 9.64
N LEU A 278 13.20 -11.05 9.45
CA LEU A 278 13.64 -11.91 8.36
C LEU A 278 13.15 -11.43 6.99
N ILE A 279 11.89 -10.99 6.89
CA ILE A 279 11.33 -10.37 5.69
C ILE A 279 12.10 -9.09 5.32
N LEU A 280 12.46 -8.28 6.34
CA LEU A 280 13.26 -7.08 6.16
C LEU A 280 14.65 -7.38 5.62
N LEU A 281 15.31 -8.39 6.17
CA LEU A 281 16.62 -8.85 5.70
C LEU A 281 16.53 -9.32 4.24
N ALA A 282 15.50 -10.08 3.88
CA ALA A 282 15.24 -10.49 2.52
C ALA A 282 15.10 -9.28 1.57
N ASN A 283 14.30 -8.30 1.96
CA ASN A 283 14.09 -7.08 1.20
C ASN A 283 15.39 -6.25 1.04
N TRP A 284 16.18 -6.13 2.10
CA TRP A 284 17.45 -5.43 2.07
C TRP A 284 18.46 -6.10 1.12
N ILE A 285 18.58 -7.44 1.16
CA ILE A 285 19.42 -8.21 0.23
C ILE A 285 18.96 -7.98 -1.22
N ASN A 286 17.65 -8.01 -1.48
CA ASN A 286 17.09 -7.77 -2.82
C ASN A 286 17.47 -6.38 -3.37
N LEU A 287 17.34 -5.34 -2.54
CA LEU A 287 17.65 -3.95 -2.92
C LEU A 287 19.14 -3.77 -3.24
N ASN A 288 20.04 -4.28 -2.40
CA ASN A 288 21.47 -4.14 -2.59
C ASN A 288 21.98 -4.90 -3.82
N THR A 289 21.47 -6.08 -4.07
CA THR A 289 21.87 -6.89 -5.25
C THR A 289 21.44 -6.22 -6.56
N THR A 290 20.31 -5.54 -6.55
CA THR A 290 19.83 -4.79 -7.72
C THR A 290 20.69 -3.55 -7.99
N ARG A 291 21.23 -2.90 -6.94
CA ARG A 291 22.19 -1.78 -7.05
C ARG A 291 23.51 -2.20 -7.68
N TYR A 292 24.11 -3.28 -7.18
CA TYR A 292 25.43 -3.74 -7.62
C TYR A 292 25.47 -4.07 -9.12
N ARG A 293 24.35 -4.53 -9.69
CA ARG A 293 24.24 -4.83 -11.12
C ARG A 293 24.09 -3.58 -12.00
N ARG A 294 23.49 -2.48 -11.50
CA ARG A 294 23.35 -1.23 -12.25
C ARG A 294 24.67 -0.49 -12.43
N HIS A 295 25.63 -0.71 -11.55
CA HIS A 295 26.97 -0.09 -11.65
C HIS A 295 27.95 -0.88 -12.53
N LYS A 296 27.56 -2.08 -13.03
CA LYS A 296 28.41 -2.91 -13.90
C LYS A 296 27.97 -2.94 -15.37
N VAL A 297 26.95 -2.20 -15.73
CA VAL A 297 26.48 -1.97 -17.12
C VAL A 297 26.54 -0.47 -17.42
#